data_6daf6fa437476ef3332a882095426d48
#
_entry.id   6daf6fa437476ef3332a882095426d48
#
_cell.length_a   1.000
_cell.length_b   1.000
_cell.length_c   1.000
_cell.angle_alpha   90.00
_cell.angle_beta   90.00
_cell.angle_gamma   90.00
#
_symmetry.space_group_name_H-M   'P 1'
#
loop_
_entity.id
_entity.type
_entity.pdbx_description
1 polymer ?
#
loop_
_entity_poly.entity_id
_entity_poly.type
_entity_poly.pdbx_seq_one_letter_code
_entity_poly.pdbx_strand_id
1 'polypeptide(L)'
;MRALVLLAVLLIAGCAERSAPGVTVLTYATPYAPTHPFSRADRDWMDWVERESGGRVRIVPFWSGSVLSSEHSMTELRHGLVDIGTITPIYARGGAHLHRAQSGFYGGTSTIPQQLALYRCMQAADPQFAKELQGLKVLAVQGGNLPGIVTRDRPVRRLEDLQGLRLRAPSELLSVLRHLGADPVDMPMSEVYSALAKGVLDGVVAPADTLRSLHFAEVARYFNAMGIPRGAYAARAMGERRWRSLDPELRQLLERSIEVWERALEVRILAAEEAGLRAGREHGIEFYQMPAEDVARFLKIYESDAEARARSLARFGIDALSTFRFARRIAAGLMETGEIDCTRSTNEPTA
;
A
#
# COMPACT_ATOMS: atom_id res chain seq x y z
N MET A 1 -18.00 43.21 36.70
CA MET A 1 -16.99 42.17 36.41
C MET A 1 -17.47 40.72 36.60
N ARG A 2 -18.33 40.39 37.55
CA ARG A 2 -18.83 38.99 37.73
C ARG A 2 -19.80 38.51 36.65
N ALA A 3 -20.57 39.40 36.02
CA ALA A 3 -21.52 39.04 34.94
C ALA A 3 -20.83 38.72 33.58
N LEU A 4 -19.66 39.32 33.28
CA LEU A 4 -18.91 39.06 32.04
C LEU A 4 -18.19 37.70 32.05
N VAL A 5 -17.80 37.20 33.23
CA VAL A 5 -17.13 35.88 33.35
C VAL A 5 -18.13 34.74 33.16
N LEU A 6 -19.40 34.91 33.56
CA LEU A 6 -20.45 33.90 33.35
C LEU A 6 -20.86 33.76 31.86
N LEU A 7 -20.79 34.85 31.07
CA LEU A 7 -21.09 34.80 29.63
C LEU A 7 -19.99 34.12 28.83
N ALA A 8 -18.72 34.24 29.24
CA ALA A 8 -17.58 33.60 28.59
C ALA A 8 -17.56 32.05 28.77
N VAL A 9 -18.05 31.55 29.90
CA VAL A 9 -18.13 30.10 30.19
C VAL A 9 -19.23 29.41 29.38
N LEU A 10 -20.32 30.13 29.05
CA LEU A 10 -21.41 29.58 28.21
C LEU A 10 -21.06 29.48 26.73
N LEU A 11 -20.06 30.20 26.22
CA LEU A 11 -19.63 30.17 24.83
C LEU A 11 -18.63 29.01 24.50
N ILE A 12 -18.05 28.37 25.53
CA ILE A 12 -17.12 27.24 25.32
C ILE A 12 -17.84 25.87 25.26
N ALA A 13 -19.11 25.82 25.66
CA ALA A 13 -19.90 24.57 25.66
C ALA A 13 -20.51 24.21 24.28
N GLY A 14 -20.22 24.96 23.21
CA GLY A 14 -20.99 24.94 21.97
C GLY A 14 -20.43 24.10 20.82
N CYS A 15 -19.28 23.43 20.92
CA CYS A 15 -18.66 22.70 19.79
C CYS A 15 -18.37 21.21 20.02
N ALA A 16 -19.03 20.54 20.91
CA ALA A 16 -19.09 19.09 20.87
C ALA A 16 -20.35 18.72 20.09
N GLU A 17 -20.21 18.36 18.79
CA GLU A 17 -21.27 17.65 18.06
C GLU A 17 -21.66 16.42 18.89
N ARG A 18 -22.75 16.53 19.65
CA ARG A 18 -23.31 15.40 20.38
C ARG A 18 -23.82 14.41 19.35
N SER A 19 -23.11 13.29 19.20
CA SER A 19 -23.64 12.14 18.46
C SER A 19 -25.06 11.85 18.93
N ALA A 20 -25.97 11.57 18.01
CA ALA A 20 -27.31 11.13 18.36
C ALA A 20 -27.21 9.94 19.34
N PRO A 21 -28.07 9.82 20.37
CA PRO A 21 -28.05 8.70 21.29
C PRO A 21 -28.09 7.36 20.52
N GLY A 22 -27.11 6.46 20.78
CA GLY A 22 -27.03 5.15 20.14
C GLY A 22 -26.18 5.09 18.86
N VAL A 23 -25.57 6.21 18.41
CA VAL A 23 -24.67 6.21 17.25
C VAL A 23 -23.20 6.10 17.71
N THR A 24 -22.51 5.07 17.23
CA THR A 24 -21.05 4.93 17.40
C THR A 24 -20.33 5.74 16.32
N VAL A 25 -19.57 6.75 16.74
CA VAL A 25 -18.70 7.51 15.83
C VAL A 25 -17.32 6.87 15.82
N LEU A 26 -16.82 6.58 14.59
CA LEU A 26 -15.47 6.12 14.34
C LEU A 26 -14.72 7.16 13.52
N THR A 27 -13.48 7.42 13.91
CA THR A 27 -12.58 8.30 13.14
C THR A 27 -11.74 7.46 12.17
N TYR A 28 -11.54 7.99 10.96
CA TYR A 28 -10.70 7.39 9.93
C TYR A 28 -9.65 8.39 9.42
N ALA A 29 -8.41 7.97 9.18
CA ALA A 29 -7.40 8.84 8.60
C ALA A 29 -6.57 8.15 7.50
N THR A 30 -6.16 8.96 6.51
CA THR A 30 -5.30 8.53 5.41
C THR A 30 -4.39 9.66 4.93
N PRO A 31 -3.16 9.36 4.46
CA PRO A 31 -2.28 10.37 3.87
C PRO A 31 -2.73 10.87 2.49
N TYR A 32 -3.73 10.24 1.88
CA TYR A 32 -4.17 10.54 0.53
C TYR A 32 -5.31 11.57 0.49
N ALA A 33 -5.34 12.37 -0.60
CA ALA A 33 -6.43 13.32 -0.87
C ALA A 33 -7.78 12.60 -1.10
N PRO A 34 -8.93 13.24 -0.87
CA PRO A 34 -10.25 12.63 -1.05
C PRO A 34 -10.51 12.09 -2.47
N THR A 35 -9.82 12.66 -3.47
CA THR A 35 -9.94 12.29 -4.89
C THR A 35 -9.09 11.09 -5.28
N HIS A 36 -8.14 10.69 -4.43
CA HIS A 36 -7.26 9.54 -4.69
C HIS A 36 -8.07 8.23 -4.79
N PRO A 37 -7.69 7.27 -5.68
CA PRO A 37 -8.42 6.00 -5.82
C PRO A 37 -8.61 5.24 -4.51
N PHE A 38 -7.59 5.22 -3.65
CA PHE A 38 -7.68 4.58 -2.33
C PHE A 38 -8.74 5.26 -1.45
N SER A 39 -8.74 6.59 -1.39
CA SER A 39 -9.71 7.37 -0.61
C SER A 39 -11.15 7.21 -1.13
N ARG A 40 -11.32 7.02 -2.44
CA ARG A 40 -12.62 6.68 -3.02
C ARG A 40 -13.11 5.30 -2.59
N ALA A 41 -12.21 4.30 -2.59
CA ALA A 41 -12.53 2.98 -2.06
C ALA A 41 -12.85 3.02 -0.56
N ASP A 42 -12.12 3.84 0.20
CA ASP A 42 -12.39 4.05 1.62
C ASP A 42 -13.80 4.65 1.83
N ARG A 43 -14.22 5.59 0.99
CA ARG A 43 -15.60 6.14 1.02
C ARG A 43 -16.65 5.08 0.69
N ASP A 44 -16.44 4.30 -0.38
CA ASP A 44 -17.36 3.23 -0.76
C ASP A 44 -17.57 2.25 0.42
N TRP A 45 -16.49 1.95 1.15
CA TRP A 45 -16.53 1.14 2.36
C TRP A 45 -17.26 1.84 3.51
N MET A 46 -16.99 3.12 3.78
CA MET A 46 -17.68 3.90 4.82
C MET A 46 -19.18 3.93 4.58
N ASP A 47 -19.60 4.24 3.36
CA ASP A 47 -21.00 4.29 2.95
C ASP A 47 -21.68 2.92 3.13
N TRP A 48 -20.95 1.83 2.86
CA TRP A 48 -21.45 0.48 3.11
C TRP A 48 -21.64 0.22 4.60
N VAL A 49 -20.64 0.52 5.44
CA VAL A 49 -20.72 0.31 6.90
C VAL A 49 -21.84 1.14 7.52
N GLU A 50 -21.97 2.40 7.14
CA GLU A 50 -23.04 3.27 7.66
C GLU A 50 -24.43 2.74 7.29
N ARG A 51 -24.63 2.31 6.04
CA ARG A 51 -25.87 1.72 5.57
C ARG A 51 -26.18 0.39 6.26
N GLU A 52 -25.23 -0.55 6.29
CA GLU A 52 -25.45 -1.89 6.86
C GLU A 52 -25.61 -1.87 8.39
N SER A 53 -25.08 -0.84 9.05
CA SER A 53 -25.33 -0.62 10.48
C SER A 53 -26.73 -0.06 10.76
N GLY A 54 -27.50 0.31 9.72
CA GLY A 54 -28.79 1.03 9.91
C GLY A 54 -28.60 2.42 10.51
N GLY A 55 -27.45 3.08 10.23
CA GLY A 55 -27.11 4.38 10.77
C GLY A 55 -26.59 4.35 12.21
N ARG A 56 -26.36 3.18 12.81
CA ARG A 56 -25.76 3.04 14.15
C ARG A 56 -24.26 3.34 14.20
N VAL A 57 -23.61 3.41 13.04
CA VAL A 57 -22.23 3.79 12.88
C VAL A 57 -22.13 5.00 11.98
N ARG A 58 -21.30 5.96 12.33
CA ARG A 58 -20.88 7.09 11.51
C ARG A 58 -19.36 7.13 11.46
N ILE A 59 -18.78 7.25 10.25
CA ILE A 59 -17.34 7.32 10.07
C ILE A 59 -16.95 8.75 9.65
N VAL A 60 -16.05 9.37 10.42
CA VAL A 60 -15.55 10.73 10.18
C VAL A 60 -14.14 10.65 9.60
N PRO A 61 -13.96 10.99 8.30
CA PRO A 61 -12.66 10.88 7.66
C PRO A 61 -11.78 12.12 7.80
N PHE A 62 -10.48 11.90 7.99
CA PHE A 62 -9.39 12.88 7.93
C PHE A 62 -8.48 12.54 6.75
N TRP A 63 -8.45 13.41 5.75
CA TRP A 63 -7.74 13.21 4.49
C TRP A 63 -6.40 13.95 4.45
N SER A 64 -5.58 13.63 3.43
CA SER A 64 -4.38 14.37 3.04
C SER A 64 -3.30 14.47 4.15
N GLY A 65 -3.20 13.44 4.99
CA GLY A 65 -2.17 13.39 6.03
C GLY A 65 -2.37 14.37 7.18
N SER A 66 -3.59 14.92 7.35
CA SER A 66 -3.88 15.91 8.38
C SER A 66 -3.73 15.37 9.80
N VAL A 67 -3.85 14.06 10.01
CA VAL A 67 -3.78 13.41 11.33
C VAL A 67 -2.82 12.22 11.33
N LEU A 68 -2.77 11.42 10.26
CA LEU A 68 -2.01 10.18 10.18
C LEU A 68 -0.89 10.31 9.16
N SER A 69 0.35 9.98 9.58
CA SER A 69 1.52 9.98 8.70
C SER A 69 1.73 8.64 8.00
N SER A 70 2.41 8.61 6.85
CA SER A 70 2.73 7.35 6.17
C SER A 70 3.74 6.50 6.96
N GLU A 71 4.72 7.12 7.61
CA GLU A 71 5.84 6.42 8.27
C GLU A 71 5.51 5.94 9.68
N HIS A 72 4.65 6.65 10.40
CA HIS A 72 4.30 6.37 11.79
C HIS A 72 2.88 5.81 11.97
N SER A 73 2.13 5.61 10.88
CA SER A 73 0.72 5.21 10.90
C SER A 73 0.42 4.03 11.83
N MET A 74 1.26 3.01 11.83
CA MET A 74 1.09 1.83 12.70
C MET A 74 1.19 2.20 14.19
N THR A 75 2.13 3.05 14.56
CA THR A 75 2.33 3.52 15.94
C THR A 75 1.21 4.46 16.36
N GLU A 76 0.84 5.39 15.50
CA GLU A 76 -0.23 6.36 15.71
C GLU A 76 -1.58 5.67 15.97
N LEU A 77 -1.90 4.62 15.19
CA LEU A 77 -3.09 3.80 15.40
C LEU A 77 -3.04 2.97 16.69
N ARG A 78 -1.88 2.37 17.04
CA ARG A 78 -1.72 1.64 18.31
C ARG A 78 -1.99 2.54 19.51
N HIS A 79 -1.60 3.82 19.43
CA HIS A 79 -1.84 4.81 20.46
C HIS A 79 -3.25 5.41 20.43
N GLY A 80 -4.04 5.13 19.39
CA GLY A 80 -5.42 5.57 19.26
C GLY A 80 -5.56 7.03 18.87
N LEU A 81 -4.63 7.55 18.04
CA LEU A 81 -4.73 8.90 17.48
C LEU A 81 -6.00 9.04 16.63
N VAL A 82 -6.34 7.99 15.90
CA VAL A 82 -7.63 7.76 15.24
C VAL A 82 -8.05 6.31 15.46
N ASP A 83 -9.33 6.00 15.24
CA ASP A 83 -9.84 4.63 15.41
C ASP A 83 -9.35 3.70 14.29
N ILE A 84 -9.47 4.14 13.04
CA ILE A 84 -9.16 3.38 11.83
C ILE A 84 -8.26 4.23 10.93
N GLY A 85 -7.38 3.61 10.18
CA GLY A 85 -6.58 4.35 9.20
C GLY A 85 -5.80 3.50 8.23
N THR A 86 -5.25 4.19 7.24
CA THR A 86 -4.29 3.60 6.31
C THR A 86 -2.99 3.31 7.03
N ILE A 87 -2.55 2.06 7.02
CA ILE A 87 -1.19 1.69 7.44
C ILE A 87 -0.32 1.40 6.23
N THR A 88 0.96 1.69 6.37
CA THR A 88 1.94 1.48 5.30
C THR A 88 3.20 0.80 5.87
N PRO A 89 3.14 -0.51 6.17
CA PRO A 89 4.26 -1.23 6.80
C PRO A 89 5.58 -1.10 6.04
N ILE A 90 5.51 -0.90 4.71
CA ILE A 90 6.69 -0.70 3.85
C ILE A 90 7.45 0.58 4.15
N TYR A 91 6.81 1.61 4.74
CA TYR A 91 7.46 2.87 5.15
C TYR A 91 7.76 2.93 6.64
N ALA A 92 7.37 1.91 7.42
CA ALA A 92 7.58 1.92 8.87
C ALA A 92 9.08 2.05 9.23
N ARG A 93 9.43 3.04 10.07
CA ARG A 93 10.81 3.32 10.46
C ARG A 93 11.40 2.31 11.45
N GLY A 94 10.58 1.40 12.01
CA GLY A 94 11.02 0.37 12.93
C GLY A 94 10.04 -0.79 12.97
N GLY A 95 10.50 -1.97 13.37
CA GLY A 95 9.68 -3.19 13.28
C GLY A 95 9.34 -3.54 11.83
N ALA A 96 8.24 -4.24 11.57
CA ALA A 96 7.73 -4.56 10.24
C ALA A 96 8.80 -5.06 9.23
N HIS A 97 9.82 -5.77 9.72
CA HIS A 97 10.95 -6.24 8.91
C HIS A 97 10.51 -7.23 7.83
N LEU A 98 9.68 -8.21 8.21
CA LEU A 98 9.14 -9.20 7.28
C LEU A 98 8.15 -8.53 6.31
N HIS A 99 7.28 -7.64 6.78
CA HIS A 99 6.34 -6.90 5.91
C HIS A 99 7.05 -6.06 4.86
N ARG A 100 8.22 -5.51 5.17
CA ARG A 100 9.04 -4.79 4.17
C ARG A 100 9.75 -5.75 3.22
N ALA A 101 10.27 -6.86 3.72
CA ALA A 101 11.00 -7.81 2.88
C ALA A 101 10.06 -8.56 1.93
N GLN A 102 8.89 -8.96 2.42
CA GLN A 102 7.92 -9.75 1.65
C GLN A 102 7.36 -9.01 0.44
N SER A 103 7.38 -7.66 0.42
CA SER A 103 6.96 -6.91 -0.78
C SER A 103 7.79 -7.28 -2.02
N GLY A 104 9.00 -7.82 -1.84
CA GLY A 104 9.84 -8.37 -2.90
C GLY A 104 9.57 -9.84 -3.30
N PHE A 105 8.60 -10.54 -2.69
CA PHE A 105 8.41 -11.99 -2.88
C PHE A 105 7.38 -12.36 -3.97
N TYR A 106 6.92 -11.39 -4.76
CA TYR A 106 5.79 -11.51 -5.70
C TYR A 106 6.18 -11.76 -7.16
N GLY A 107 7.41 -12.20 -7.42
CA GLY A 107 7.78 -12.61 -8.79
C GLY A 107 6.83 -13.69 -9.32
N GLY A 108 6.23 -13.42 -10.49
CA GLY A 108 5.25 -14.31 -11.14
C GLY A 108 3.79 -13.93 -10.93
N THR A 109 3.45 -13.06 -9.94
CA THR A 109 2.07 -12.53 -9.83
C THR A 109 1.86 -11.35 -10.77
N SER A 110 0.69 -11.26 -11.38
CA SER A 110 0.33 -10.20 -12.34
C SER A 110 -0.98 -9.47 -12.01
N THR A 111 -1.82 -10.04 -11.16
CA THR A 111 -3.13 -9.47 -10.82
C THR A 111 -3.26 -9.20 -9.32
N ILE A 112 -4.15 -8.26 -8.96
CA ILE A 112 -4.45 -7.94 -7.55
C ILE A 112 -4.95 -9.17 -6.78
N PRO A 113 -5.91 -9.98 -7.29
CA PRO A 113 -6.32 -11.20 -6.61
C PRO A 113 -5.17 -12.18 -6.33
N GLN A 114 -4.24 -12.37 -7.27
CA GLN A 114 -3.07 -13.22 -7.07
C GLN A 114 -2.15 -12.67 -5.97
N GLN A 115 -1.94 -11.34 -5.94
CA GLN A 115 -1.16 -10.68 -4.90
C GLN A 115 -1.78 -10.87 -3.52
N LEU A 116 -3.10 -10.67 -3.38
CA LEU A 116 -3.83 -10.87 -2.12
C LEU A 116 -3.78 -12.33 -1.68
N ALA A 117 -4.00 -13.28 -2.58
CA ALA A 117 -3.95 -14.71 -2.29
C ALA A 117 -2.57 -15.13 -1.80
N LEU A 118 -1.48 -14.72 -2.50
CA LEU A 118 -0.11 -15.02 -2.07
C LEU A 118 0.22 -14.40 -0.70
N TYR A 119 -0.22 -13.16 -0.45
CA TYR A 119 -0.06 -12.53 0.87
C TYR A 119 -0.73 -13.36 1.97
N ARG A 120 -1.97 -13.80 1.75
CA ARG A 120 -2.71 -14.63 2.72
C ARG A 120 -2.04 -15.98 2.96
N CYS A 121 -1.49 -16.62 1.90
CA CYS A 121 -0.71 -17.85 2.05
C CYS A 121 0.50 -17.63 2.96
N MET A 122 1.30 -16.60 2.71
CA MET A 122 2.47 -16.27 3.54
C MET A 122 2.07 -15.94 4.98
N GLN A 123 1.01 -15.12 5.16
CA GLN A 123 0.51 -14.74 6.48
C GLN A 123 0.02 -15.95 7.29
N ALA A 124 -0.62 -16.92 6.66
CA ALA A 124 -1.08 -18.14 7.30
C ALA A 124 0.08 -19.09 7.68
N ALA A 125 1.14 -19.10 6.86
CA ALA A 125 2.30 -19.99 7.06
C ALA A 125 3.33 -19.43 8.05
N ASP A 126 3.43 -18.10 8.22
CA ASP A 126 4.46 -17.48 9.05
C ASP A 126 3.86 -16.55 10.11
N PRO A 127 3.89 -16.92 11.40
CA PRO A 127 3.35 -16.14 12.51
C PRO A 127 4.05 -14.79 12.71
N GLN A 128 5.22 -14.58 12.11
CA GLN A 128 5.92 -13.30 12.19
C GLN A 128 5.10 -12.13 11.58
N PHE A 129 4.24 -12.40 10.58
CA PHE A 129 3.31 -11.41 10.05
C PHE A 129 2.39 -10.85 11.13
N ALA A 130 1.75 -11.73 11.92
CA ALA A 130 0.87 -11.33 13.00
C ALA A 130 1.64 -10.62 14.13
N LYS A 131 2.86 -11.10 14.44
CA LYS A 131 3.72 -10.51 15.47
C LYS A 131 4.09 -9.06 15.14
N GLU A 132 4.42 -8.74 13.89
CA GLU A 132 4.77 -7.39 13.47
C GLU A 132 3.57 -6.44 13.45
N LEU A 133 2.35 -6.97 13.30
CA LEU A 133 1.10 -6.20 13.37
C LEU A 133 0.44 -6.21 14.77
N GLN A 134 1.11 -6.73 15.78
CA GLN A 134 0.57 -6.78 17.14
C GLN A 134 0.08 -5.39 17.60
N GLY A 135 -1.10 -5.37 18.22
CA GLY A 135 -1.77 -4.14 18.65
C GLY A 135 -2.63 -3.49 17.57
N LEU A 136 -2.74 -4.12 16.39
CA LEU A 136 -3.58 -3.67 15.29
C LEU A 136 -4.50 -4.80 14.81
N LYS A 137 -5.79 -4.50 14.62
CA LYS A 137 -6.74 -5.34 13.88
C LYS A 137 -6.71 -4.90 12.42
N VAL A 138 -6.24 -5.76 11.52
CA VAL A 138 -6.26 -5.51 10.07
C VAL A 138 -7.70 -5.60 9.56
N LEU A 139 -8.11 -4.61 8.77
CA LEU A 139 -9.44 -4.48 8.18
C LEU A 139 -9.44 -4.52 6.65
N ALA A 140 -8.28 -4.40 6.01
CA ALA A 140 -8.13 -4.69 4.58
C ALA A 140 -6.67 -4.93 4.20
N VAL A 141 -6.46 -5.87 3.28
CA VAL A 141 -5.23 -6.09 2.54
C VAL A 141 -5.35 -5.41 1.18
N GLN A 142 -4.28 -4.81 0.70
CA GLN A 142 -4.26 -4.09 -0.56
C GLN A 142 -3.13 -4.59 -1.44
N GLY A 143 -3.43 -4.96 -2.67
CA GLY A 143 -2.50 -5.10 -3.78
C GLY A 143 -2.46 -3.84 -4.63
N GLY A 144 -2.00 -3.94 -5.88
CA GLY A 144 -2.01 -2.81 -6.81
C GLY A 144 -1.56 -3.19 -8.21
N ASN A 145 -1.72 -2.24 -9.13
CA ASN A 145 -1.24 -2.38 -10.50
C ASN A 145 0.29 -2.49 -10.51
N LEU A 146 0.81 -3.23 -11.48
CA LEU A 146 2.27 -3.42 -11.62
C LEU A 146 2.92 -2.10 -12.01
N PRO A 147 3.94 -1.64 -11.27
CA PRO A 147 4.64 -0.41 -11.61
C PRO A 147 5.39 -0.48 -12.94
N GLY A 148 5.46 0.69 -13.58
CA GLY A 148 6.42 1.01 -14.60
C GLY A 148 7.44 2.03 -14.08
N ILE A 149 8.12 2.70 -15.01
CA ILE A 149 9.09 3.75 -14.72
C ILE A 149 8.60 5.05 -15.36
N VAL A 150 8.27 6.02 -14.54
CA VAL A 150 7.90 7.40 -14.95
C VAL A 150 9.14 8.26 -14.88
N THR A 151 9.49 9.00 -15.96
CA THR A 151 10.66 9.91 -15.93
C THR A 151 10.30 11.27 -16.52
N ARG A 152 11.05 12.31 -16.06
CA ARG A 152 10.89 13.70 -16.46
C ARG A 152 11.45 14.00 -17.85
N ASP A 153 12.77 13.89 -17.98
CA ASP A 153 13.51 14.50 -19.09
C ASP A 153 14.23 13.46 -19.96
N ARG A 154 14.39 12.23 -19.48
CA ARG A 154 15.09 11.14 -20.18
C ARG A 154 14.18 9.92 -20.31
N PRO A 155 13.95 9.39 -21.52
CA PRO A 155 13.20 8.15 -21.70
C PRO A 155 14.01 6.96 -21.19
N VAL A 156 13.33 5.97 -20.60
CA VAL A 156 13.88 4.66 -20.28
C VAL A 156 13.28 3.67 -21.29
N ARG A 157 14.07 3.23 -22.26
CA ARG A 157 13.66 2.29 -23.31
C ARG A 157 14.21 0.89 -23.09
N ARG A 158 15.34 0.82 -22.36
CA ARG A 158 16.06 -0.40 -21.99
C ARG A 158 16.71 -0.21 -20.61
N LEU A 159 17.20 -1.30 -20.01
CA LEU A 159 17.77 -1.24 -18.66
C LEU A 159 18.99 -0.34 -18.53
N GLU A 160 19.79 -0.22 -19.60
CA GLU A 160 20.98 0.66 -19.61
C GLU A 160 20.64 2.14 -19.45
N ASP A 161 19.42 2.55 -19.84
CA ASP A 161 18.96 3.94 -19.71
C ASP A 161 18.74 4.35 -18.25
N LEU A 162 18.69 3.38 -17.33
CA LEU A 162 18.61 3.62 -15.87
C LEU A 162 19.88 4.22 -15.29
N GLN A 163 21.03 4.09 -16.00
CA GLN A 163 22.33 4.54 -15.54
C GLN A 163 22.30 6.01 -15.12
N GLY A 164 22.63 6.27 -13.84
CA GLY A 164 22.75 7.61 -13.26
C GLY A 164 21.42 8.32 -13.02
N LEU A 165 20.27 7.71 -13.29
CA LEU A 165 18.97 8.30 -12.96
C LEU A 165 18.70 8.23 -11.46
N ARG A 166 18.33 9.35 -10.88
CA ARG A 166 17.83 9.43 -9.51
C ARG A 166 16.36 9.10 -9.46
N LEU A 167 16.06 7.88 -9.06
CA LEU A 167 14.70 7.32 -9.11
C LEU A 167 14.12 7.11 -7.71
N ARG A 168 12.95 7.63 -7.45
CA ARG A 168 12.20 7.18 -6.30
C ARG A 168 11.73 5.75 -6.53
N ALA A 169 12.00 4.86 -5.58
CA ALA A 169 11.49 3.50 -5.61
C ALA A 169 11.15 3.03 -4.19
N PRO A 170 10.25 2.05 -4.03
CA PRO A 170 10.02 1.43 -2.74
C PRO A 170 11.24 0.60 -2.30
N SER A 171 11.35 0.36 -1.00
CA SER A 171 12.56 -0.19 -0.36
C SER A 171 13.04 -1.52 -0.94
N GLU A 172 12.12 -2.37 -1.44
CA GLU A 172 12.44 -3.66 -2.07
C GLU A 172 13.17 -3.55 -3.41
N LEU A 173 13.09 -2.41 -4.08
CA LEU A 173 13.73 -2.18 -5.38
C LEU A 173 15.04 -1.41 -5.30
N LEU A 174 15.42 -0.89 -4.14
CA LEU A 174 16.62 -0.03 -4.03
C LEU A 174 17.90 -0.76 -4.44
N SER A 175 18.08 -2.02 -4.03
CA SER A 175 19.25 -2.81 -4.39
C SER A 175 19.24 -3.18 -5.87
N VAL A 176 18.10 -3.63 -6.38
CA VAL A 176 17.90 -3.97 -7.79
C VAL A 176 18.29 -2.80 -8.70
N LEU A 177 17.77 -1.61 -8.41
CA LEU A 177 18.04 -0.40 -9.22
C LEU A 177 19.50 0.05 -9.12
N ARG A 178 20.16 -0.10 -7.95
CA ARG A 178 21.60 0.16 -7.83
C ARG A 178 22.44 -0.79 -8.69
N HIS A 179 22.09 -2.08 -8.72
CA HIS A 179 22.76 -3.05 -9.61
C HIS A 179 22.61 -2.68 -11.10
N LEU A 180 21.53 -1.98 -11.45
CA LEU A 180 21.28 -1.47 -12.80
C LEU A 180 21.88 -0.06 -13.02
N GLY A 181 22.65 0.47 -12.07
CA GLY A 181 23.37 1.74 -12.20
C GLY A 181 22.55 2.99 -11.89
N ALA A 182 21.31 2.88 -11.41
CA ALA A 182 20.53 4.02 -10.96
C ALA A 182 20.95 4.50 -9.55
N ASP A 183 20.52 5.71 -9.17
CA ASP A 183 20.59 6.27 -7.80
C ASP A 183 19.19 6.24 -7.16
N PRO A 184 18.75 5.11 -6.56
CA PRO A 184 17.40 5.00 -6.03
C PRO A 184 17.26 5.61 -4.65
N VAL A 185 16.13 6.29 -4.44
CA VAL A 185 15.76 6.96 -3.18
C VAL A 185 14.42 6.40 -2.68
N ASP A 186 14.36 6.08 -1.38
CA ASP A 186 13.10 5.73 -0.71
C ASP A 186 12.46 6.96 -0.09
N MET A 187 11.20 7.22 -0.43
CA MET A 187 10.38 8.26 0.18
C MET A 187 8.88 7.94 0.02
N PRO A 188 8.02 8.49 0.89
CA PRO A 188 6.56 8.36 0.75
C PRO A 188 6.07 8.88 -0.60
N MET A 189 5.09 8.19 -1.19
CA MET A 189 4.56 8.54 -2.52
C MET A 189 3.92 9.94 -2.55
N SER A 190 3.39 10.42 -1.42
CA SER A 190 2.80 11.76 -1.28
C SER A 190 3.81 12.91 -1.47
N GLU A 191 5.10 12.65 -1.36
CA GLU A 191 6.18 13.66 -1.49
C GLU A 191 6.76 13.71 -2.90
N VAL A 192 6.47 12.70 -3.74
CA VAL A 192 7.16 12.49 -5.03
C VAL A 192 6.84 13.58 -6.05
N TYR A 193 5.59 14.07 -6.12
CA TYR A 193 5.22 15.14 -7.06
C TYR A 193 6.13 16.37 -6.88
N SER A 194 6.27 16.85 -5.65
CA SER A 194 7.14 18.01 -5.35
C SER A 194 8.60 17.75 -5.70
N ALA A 195 9.11 16.54 -5.46
CA ALA A 195 10.48 16.16 -5.76
C ALA A 195 10.74 16.10 -7.27
N LEU A 196 9.80 15.55 -8.05
CA LEU A 196 9.82 15.56 -9.51
C LEU A 196 9.75 17.00 -10.06
N ALA A 197 8.77 17.79 -9.60
CA ALA A 197 8.59 19.17 -10.07
C ALA A 197 9.84 20.05 -9.85
N LYS A 198 10.53 19.86 -8.74
CA LYS A 198 11.77 20.59 -8.38
C LYS A 198 13.04 20.01 -9.01
N GLY A 199 12.96 18.88 -9.72
CA GLY A 199 14.15 18.22 -10.29
C GLY A 199 15.06 17.54 -9.26
N VAL A 200 14.56 17.27 -8.05
CA VAL A 200 15.26 16.48 -7.05
C VAL A 200 15.30 15.00 -7.45
N LEU A 201 14.30 14.55 -8.17
CA LEU A 201 14.20 13.23 -8.78
C LEU A 201 14.13 13.34 -10.30
N ASP A 202 14.79 12.42 -10.99
CA ASP A 202 14.65 12.23 -12.44
C ASP A 202 13.43 11.42 -12.80
N GLY A 203 12.96 10.57 -11.87
CA GLY A 203 11.81 9.72 -12.12
C GLY A 203 11.35 8.96 -10.87
N VAL A 204 10.35 8.10 -11.09
CA VAL A 204 9.74 7.28 -10.04
C VAL A 204 9.30 5.92 -10.58
N VAL A 205 9.49 4.88 -9.78
CA VAL A 205 8.86 3.57 -10.00
C VAL A 205 7.44 3.65 -9.47
N ALA A 206 6.46 3.65 -10.37
CA ALA A 206 5.04 3.80 -10.05
C ALA A 206 4.14 3.22 -11.15
N PRO A 207 2.92 2.76 -10.83
CA PRO A 207 1.93 2.35 -11.83
C PRO A 207 1.37 3.57 -12.59
N ALA A 208 0.72 3.32 -13.74
CA ALA A 208 0.23 4.39 -14.61
C ALA A 208 -0.92 5.21 -13.97
N ASP A 209 -1.65 4.66 -12.99
CA ASP A 209 -2.67 5.43 -12.26
C ASP A 209 -2.13 6.72 -11.65
N THR A 210 -0.83 6.72 -11.26
CA THR A 210 -0.18 7.89 -10.65
C THR A 210 -0.02 9.07 -11.60
N LEU A 211 -0.04 8.84 -12.90
CA LEU A 211 -0.05 9.92 -13.89
C LEU A 211 -1.21 10.87 -13.64
N ARG A 212 -2.39 10.35 -13.25
CA ARG A 212 -3.55 11.13 -12.87
C ARG A 212 -3.70 11.31 -11.37
N SER A 213 -3.65 10.23 -10.60
CA SER A 213 -4.01 10.23 -9.17
C SER A 213 -3.06 11.06 -8.31
N LEU A 214 -1.81 11.21 -8.74
CA LEU A 214 -0.75 12.00 -8.10
C LEU A 214 -0.18 13.09 -9.03
N HIS A 215 -0.89 13.39 -10.14
CA HIS A 215 -0.55 14.46 -11.08
C HIS A 215 0.83 14.31 -11.75
N PHE A 216 1.39 13.11 -11.84
CA PHE A 216 2.74 12.95 -12.42
C PHE A 216 2.78 13.30 -13.92
N ALA A 217 1.65 13.23 -14.65
CA ALA A 217 1.59 13.65 -16.04
C ALA A 217 1.88 15.14 -16.24
N GLU A 218 1.77 15.98 -15.21
CA GLU A 218 2.09 17.42 -15.28
C GLU A 218 3.59 17.69 -15.20
N VAL A 219 4.38 16.77 -14.62
CA VAL A 219 5.78 16.95 -14.28
C VAL A 219 6.72 15.89 -14.89
N ALA A 220 6.18 14.96 -15.67
CA ALA A 220 6.90 13.90 -16.36
C ALA A 220 6.59 13.91 -17.86
N ARG A 221 7.40 13.21 -18.66
CA ARG A 221 7.24 13.12 -20.12
C ARG A 221 7.22 11.67 -20.63
N TYR A 222 7.72 10.75 -19.86
CA TYR A 222 7.93 9.37 -20.30
C TYR A 222 7.38 8.37 -19.30
N PHE A 223 6.81 7.28 -19.83
CA PHE A 223 6.38 6.13 -19.05
C PHE A 223 6.84 4.84 -19.75
N ASN A 224 7.61 4.01 -19.07
CA ASN A 224 7.94 2.67 -19.52
C ASN A 224 7.09 1.63 -18.78
N ALA A 225 6.27 0.87 -19.50
CA ALA A 225 5.40 -0.18 -18.99
C ALA A 225 6.20 -1.48 -18.76
N MET A 226 7.03 -1.51 -17.72
CA MET A 226 7.90 -2.64 -17.43
C MET A 226 7.20 -3.80 -16.72
N GLY A 227 6.10 -3.53 -16.00
CA GLY A 227 5.40 -4.56 -15.24
C GLY A 227 6.22 -5.11 -14.06
N ILE A 228 6.81 -4.22 -13.27
CA ILE A 228 7.62 -4.59 -12.10
C ILE A 228 6.75 -5.34 -11.08
N PRO A 229 7.20 -6.51 -10.55
CA PRO A 229 6.44 -7.23 -9.53
C PRO A 229 6.15 -6.34 -8.31
N ARG A 230 4.94 -6.46 -7.79
CA ARG A 230 4.46 -5.69 -6.65
C ARG A 230 3.76 -6.60 -5.64
N GLY A 231 4.04 -6.37 -4.36
CA GLY A 231 3.43 -7.09 -3.27
C GLY A 231 2.12 -6.49 -2.78
N ALA A 232 1.31 -7.34 -2.12
CA ALA A 232 0.21 -6.91 -1.28
C ALA A 232 0.68 -6.69 0.17
N TYR A 233 -0.10 -5.93 0.93
CA TYR A 233 0.22 -5.63 2.33
C TYR A 233 -1.06 -5.30 3.12
N ALA A 234 -1.01 -5.49 4.45
CA ALA A 234 -2.03 -4.97 5.35
C ALA A 234 -2.07 -3.45 5.22
N ALA A 235 -3.19 -2.93 4.74
CA ALA A 235 -3.28 -1.54 4.30
C ALA A 235 -4.26 -0.69 5.10
N ARG A 236 -5.21 -1.33 5.79
CA ARG A 236 -6.18 -0.67 6.66
C ARG A 236 -6.22 -1.41 7.98
N ALA A 237 -6.20 -0.66 9.07
CA ALA A 237 -6.24 -1.24 10.41
C ALA A 237 -6.98 -0.35 11.40
N MET A 238 -7.43 -0.97 12.48
CA MET A 238 -7.91 -0.33 13.70
C MET A 238 -6.96 -0.65 14.84
N GLY A 239 -6.76 0.29 15.78
CA GLY A 239 -6.06 0.01 17.02
C GLY A 239 -6.77 -1.10 17.81
N GLU A 240 -6.02 -2.11 18.27
CA GLU A 240 -6.63 -3.31 18.88
C GLU A 240 -7.41 -3.01 20.15
N ARG A 241 -6.97 -2.01 20.95
CA ARG A 241 -7.70 -1.55 22.13
C ARG A 241 -9.08 -1.03 21.75
N ARG A 242 -9.18 -0.22 20.69
CA ARG A 242 -10.43 0.30 20.18
C ARG A 242 -11.30 -0.83 19.62
N TRP A 243 -10.73 -1.74 18.85
CA TRP A 243 -11.41 -2.93 18.35
C TRP A 243 -12.10 -3.73 19.47
N ARG A 244 -11.38 -3.99 20.57
CA ARG A 244 -11.91 -4.76 21.70
C ARG A 244 -13.01 -4.00 22.45
N SER A 245 -13.05 -2.67 22.39
CA SER A 245 -14.07 -1.85 23.04
C SER A 245 -15.38 -1.74 22.25
N LEU A 246 -15.40 -2.17 20.98
CA LEU A 246 -16.61 -2.20 20.17
C LEU A 246 -17.54 -3.32 20.65
N ASP A 247 -18.86 -3.10 20.51
CA ASP A 247 -19.79 -4.19 20.77
C ASP A 247 -19.62 -5.36 19.76
N PRO A 248 -20.05 -6.57 20.13
CA PRO A 248 -19.87 -7.76 19.29
C PRO A 248 -20.52 -7.65 17.90
N GLU A 249 -21.71 -7.04 17.80
CA GLU A 249 -22.42 -6.88 16.51
C GLU A 249 -21.64 -5.97 15.57
N LEU A 250 -21.09 -4.86 16.11
CA LEU A 250 -20.29 -3.95 15.33
C LEU A 250 -18.97 -4.60 14.88
N ARG A 251 -18.32 -5.39 15.75
CA ARG A 251 -17.14 -6.14 15.33
C ARG A 251 -17.45 -7.12 14.20
N GLN A 252 -18.56 -7.86 14.29
CA GLN A 252 -18.99 -8.76 13.21
C GLN A 252 -19.30 -8.01 11.91
N LEU A 253 -19.93 -6.83 11.99
CA LEU A 253 -20.17 -5.99 10.82
C LEU A 253 -18.86 -5.58 10.15
N LEU A 254 -17.89 -5.08 10.93
CA LEU A 254 -16.58 -4.69 10.42
C LEU A 254 -15.78 -5.88 9.88
N GLU A 255 -15.90 -7.08 10.45
CA GLU A 255 -15.30 -8.30 9.88
C GLU A 255 -15.89 -8.66 8.53
N ARG A 256 -17.21 -8.63 8.37
CA ARG A 256 -17.86 -8.84 7.06
C ARG A 256 -17.49 -7.76 6.04
N SER A 257 -17.16 -6.56 6.49
CA SER A 257 -16.78 -5.45 5.61
C SER A 257 -15.38 -5.58 5.01
N ILE A 258 -14.55 -6.53 5.47
CA ILE A 258 -13.16 -6.72 4.98
C ILE A 258 -13.18 -7.00 3.47
N GLU A 259 -13.95 -7.97 3.03
CA GLU A 259 -14.05 -8.32 1.60
C GLU A 259 -14.64 -7.18 0.76
N VAL A 260 -15.60 -6.46 1.32
CA VAL A 260 -16.19 -5.27 0.67
C VAL A 260 -15.13 -4.19 0.44
N TRP A 261 -14.31 -3.92 1.45
CA TRP A 261 -13.25 -2.93 1.34
C TRP A 261 -12.16 -3.33 0.35
N GLU A 262 -11.69 -4.57 0.42
CA GLU A 262 -10.69 -5.12 -0.50
C GLU A 262 -11.20 -5.10 -1.95
N ARG A 263 -12.48 -5.44 -2.15
CA ARG A 263 -13.10 -5.37 -3.49
C ARG A 263 -13.23 -3.94 -3.99
N ALA A 264 -13.61 -2.99 -3.12
CA ALA A 264 -13.67 -1.58 -3.47
C ALA A 264 -12.27 -1.05 -3.87
N LEU A 265 -11.23 -1.43 -3.12
CA LEU A 265 -9.83 -1.08 -3.44
C LEU A 265 -9.43 -1.63 -4.82
N GLU A 266 -9.67 -2.92 -5.10
CA GLU A 266 -9.39 -3.52 -6.40
C GLU A 266 -10.08 -2.76 -7.55
N VAL A 267 -11.39 -2.56 -7.46
CA VAL A 267 -12.18 -1.88 -8.50
C VAL A 267 -11.68 -0.46 -8.75
N ARG A 268 -11.41 0.30 -7.68
CA ARG A 268 -10.94 1.69 -7.80
C ARG A 268 -9.52 1.78 -8.34
N ILE A 269 -8.64 0.84 -7.98
CA ILE A 269 -7.25 0.78 -8.47
C ILE A 269 -7.23 0.43 -9.96
N LEU A 270 -7.99 -0.56 -10.41
CA LEU A 270 -8.05 -0.93 -11.82
C LEU A 270 -8.63 0.18 -12.69
N ALA A 271 -9.73 0.82 -12.25
CA ALA A 271 -10.30 1.97 -12.96
C ALA A 271 -9.33 3.17 -13.00
N ALA A 272 -8.52 3.34 -11.96
CA ALA A 272 -7.52 4.41 -11.92
C ALA A 272 -6.37 4.19 -12.91
N GLU A 273 -5.94 2.95 -13.13
CA GLU A 273 -4.92 2.62 -14.13
C GLU A 273 -5.33 3.09 -15.53
N GLU A 274 -6.54 2.73 -15.96
CA GLU A 274 -7.07 3.19 -17.24
C GLU A 274 -7.19 4.72 -17.31
N ALA A 275 -7.62 5.35 -16.22
CA ALA A 275 -7.73 6.81 -16.16
C ALA A 275 -6.35 7.50 -16.19
N GLY A 276 -5.33 6.86 -15.58
CA GLY A 276 -3.95 7.33 -15.62
C GLY A 276 -3.36 7.25 -17.03
N LEU A 277 -3.56 6.13 -17.72
CA LEU A 277 -3.13 5.96 -19.11
C LEU A 277 -3.79 6.98 -20.05
N ARG A 278 -5.08 7.30 -19.85
CA ARG A 278 -5.76 8.35 -20.62
C ARG A 278 -5.16 9.72 -20.33
N ALA A 279 -5.04 10.08 -19.06
CA ALA A 279 -4.45 11.36 -18.64
C ALA A 279 -3.01 11.53 -19.16
N GLY A 280 -2.20 10.45 -19.12
CA GLY A 280 -0.87 10.48 -19.69
C GLY A 280 -0.86 10.83 -21.17
N ARG A 281 -1.74 10.22 -21.97
CA ARG A 281 -1.88 10.55 -23.41
C ARG A 281 -2.33 11.99 -23.63
N GLU A 282 -3.29 12.46 -22.86
CA GLU A 282 -3.80 13.85 -22.92
C GLU A 282 -2.72 14.90 -22.60
N HIS A 283 -1.76 14.56 -21.72
CA HIS A 283 -0.63 15.41 -21.36
C HIS A 283 0.61 15.20 -22.24
N GLY A 284 0.53 14.33 -23.26
CA GLY A 284 1.64 14.09 -24.18
C GLY A 284 2.75 13.20 -23.63
N ILE A 285 2.46 12.36 -22.65
CA ILE A 285 3.42 11.34 -22.16
C ILE A 285 3.72 10.37 -23.30
N GLU A 286 5.01 10.13 -23.55
CA GLU A 286 5.48 9.10 -24.45
C GLU A 286 5.55 7.76 -23.70
N PHE A 287 4.86 6.74 -24.23
CA PHE A 287 4.80 5.41 -23.65
C PHE A 287 5.77 4.45 -24.35
N TYR A 288 6.54 3.75 -23.55
CA TYR A 288 7.46 2.70 -24.00
C TYR A 288 7.15 1.37 -23.33
N GLN A 289 7.52 0.30 -23.99
CA GLN A 289 7.52 -1.06 -23.44
C GLN A 289 8.96 -1.53 -23.29
N MET A 290 9.32 -2.06 -22.11
CA MET A 290 10.62 -2.66 -21.89
C MET A 290 10.78 -3.93 -22.76
N PRO A 291 11.93 -4.14 -23.45
CA PRO A 291 12.19 -5.38 -24.17
C PRO A 291 12.09 -6.61 -23.27
N ALA A 292 11.55 -7.72 -23.80
CA ALA A 292 11.32 -8.93 -23.01
C ALA A 292 12.62 -9.49 -22.38
N GLU A 293 13.76 -9.39 -23.10
CA GLU A 293 15.08 -9.77 -22.60
C GLU A 293 15.51 -8.94 -21.39
N ASP A 294 15.22 -7.64 -21.40
CA ASP A 294 15.50 -6.73 -20.29
C ASP A 294 14.60 -7.00 -19.09
N VAL A 295 13.31 -7.30 -19.34
CA VAL A 295 12.39 -7.73 -18.27
C VAL A 295 12.91 -9.02 -17.62
N ALA A 296 13.31 -10.01 -18.40
CA ALA A 296 13.86 -11.27 -17.88
C ALA A 296 15.14 -11.04 -17.05
N ARG A 297 16.04 -10.17 -17.53
CA ARG A 297 17.28 -9.79 -16.82
C ARG A 297 16.95 -9.06 -15.50
N PHE A 298 15.99 -8.13 -15.52
CA PHE A 298 15.52 -7.45 -14.32
C PHE A 298 14.95 -8.43 -13.30
N LEU A 299 14.06 -9.34 -13.71
CA LEU A 299 13.43 -10.30 -12.82
C LEU A 299 14.46 -11.22 -12.15
N LYS A 300 15.51 -11.62 -12.86
CA LYS A 300 16.61 -12.42 -12.28
C LYS A 300 17.34 -11.66 -11.16
N ILE A 301 17.63 -10.37 -11.36
CA ILE A 301 18.25 -9.52 -10.33
C ILE A 301 17.29 -9.33 -9.16
N TYR A 302 16.01 -9.03 -9.46
CA TYR A 302 14.96 -8.83 -8.46
C TYR A 302 14.79 -10.05 -7.54
N GLU A 303 14.76 -11.26 -8.08
CA GLU A 303 14.64 -12.49 -7.30
C GLU A 303 15.88 -12.75 -6.43
N SER A 304 17.07 -12.55 -6.99
CA SER A 304 18.32 -12.67 -6.23
C SER A 304 18.40 -11.68 -5.07
N ASP A 305 18.00 -10.43 -5.29
CA ASP A 305 17.98 -9.41 -4.24
C ASP A 305 16.91 -9.70 -3.17
N ALA A 306 15.75 -10.20 -3.58
CA ALA A 306 14.69 -10.59 -2.65
C ALA A 306 15.14 -11.74 -1.74
N GLU A 307 15.83 -12.75 -2.29
CA GLU A 307 16.41 -13.84 -1.50
C GLU A 307 17.50 -13.33 -0.53
N ALA A 308 18.43 -12.50 -1.01
CA ALA A 308 19.48 -11.92 -0.19
C ALA A 308 18.90 -11.09 0.96
N ARG A 309 17.86 -10.29 0.69
CA ARG A 309 17.12 -9.52 1.70
C ARG A 309 16.45 -10.45 2.72
N ALA A 310 15.74 -11.49 2.26
CA ALA A 310 15.11 -12.47 3.15
C ALA A 310 16.15 -13.12 4.08
N ARG A 311 17.28 -13.56 3.53
CA ARG A 311 18.41 -14.13 4.28
C ARG A 311 18.97 -13.17 5.32
N SER A 312 19.03 -11.86 5.01
CA SER A 312 19.56 -10.82 5.90
C SER A 312 18.73 -10.63 7.18
N LEU A 313 17.45 -11.04 7.19
CA LEU A 313 16.58 -10.90 8.36
C LEU A 313 16.91 -11.87 9.49
N ALA A 314 17.74 -12.89 9.25
CA ALA A 314 18.24 -13.78 10.29
C ALA A 314 18.94 -13.01 11.44
N ARG A 315 19.56 -11.86 11.14
CA ARG A 315 20.17 -10.97 12.16
C ARG A 315 19.16 -10.40 13.18
N PHE A 316 17.87 -10.42 12.85
CA PHE A 316 16.78 -10.03 13.73
C PHE A 316 16.02 -11.23 14.32
N GLY A 317 16.54 -12.47 14.11
CA GLY A 317 15.89 -13.71 14.54
C GLY A 317 14.64 -14.05 13.70
N ILE A 318 14.54 -13.53 12.45
CA ILE A 318 13.39 -13.76 11.55
C ILE A 318 13.84 -14.67 10.42
N ASP A 319 13.18 -15.81 10.24
CA ASP A 319 13.40 -16.75 9.14
C ASP A 319 12.57 -16.37 7.90
N ALA A 320 12.87 -15.20 7.34
CA ALA A 320 12.20 -14.75 6.13
C ALA A 320 12.63 -15.54 4.89
N LEU A 321 13.74 -16.29 4.94
CA LEU A 321 14.18 -17.13 3.83
C LEU A 321 13.22 -18.28 3.57
N SER A 322 12.71 -18.91 4.61
CA SER A 322 11.67 -19.94 4.51
C SER A 322 10.39 -19.37 3.91
N THR A 323 9.97 -18.17 4.34
CA THR A 323 8.81 -17.46 3.76
C THR A 323 9.03 -17.10 2.29
N PHE A 324 10.23 -16.62 1.90
CA PHE A 324 10.58 -16.37 0.51
C PHE A 324 10.47 -17.63 -0.35
N ARG A 325 11.09 -18.73 0.08
CA ARG A 325 11.04 -20.02 -0.63
C ARG A 325 9.61 -20.57 -0.75
N PHE A 326 8.82 -20.42 0.31
CA PHE A 326 7.40 -20.75 0.28
C PHE A 326 6.66 -19.94 -0.79
N ALA A 327 6.82 -18.61 -0.80
CA ALA A 327 6.20 -17.73 -1.79
C ALA A 327 6.61 -18.11 -3.23
N ARG A 328 7.89 -18.45 -3.44
CA ARG A 328 8.39 -18.87 -4.77
C ARG A 328 7.77 -20.19 -5.26
N ARG A 329 7.60 -21.18 -4.37
CA ARG A 329 6.91 -22.43 -4.73
C ARG A 329 5.45 -22.19 -5.12
N ILE A 330 4.74 -21.37 -4.34
CA ILE A 330 3.36 -20.99 -4.67
C ILE A 330 3.30 -20.27 -6.02
N ALA A 331 4.18 -19.29 -6.27
CA ALA A 331 4.23 -18.55 -7.53
C ALA A 331 4.60 -19.44 -8.73
N ALA A 332 5.44 -20.43 -8.56
CA ALA A 332 5.73 -21.42 -9.62
C ALA A 332 4.47 -22.21 -10.00
N GLY A 333 3.66 -22.63 -9.03
CA GLY A 333 2.39 -23.30 -9.29
C GLY A 333 1.39 -22.42 -10.05
N LEU A 334 1.38 -21.11 -9.80
CA LEU A 334 0.54 -20.16 -10.53
C LEU A 334 0.81 -20.18 -12.05
N MET A 335 2.06 -20.34 -12.47
CA MET A 335 2.43 -20.43 -13.90
C MET A 335 1.81 -21.64 -14.59
N GLU A 336 1.52 -22.72 -13.84
CA GLU A 336 0.97 -23.97 -14.39
C GLU A 336 -0.57 -23.97 -14.35
N THR A 337 -1.18 -23.46 -13.28
CA THR A 337 -2.63 -23.58 -13.04
C THR A 337 -3.40 -22.28 -13.24
N GLY A 338 -2.72 -21.14 -13.27
CA GLY A 338 -3.36 -19.81 -13.27
C GLY A 338 -3.91 -19.35 -11.91
N GLU A 339 -3.84 -20.20 -10.87
CA GLU A 339 -4.39 -19.93 -9.54
C GLU A 339 -3.34 -20.09 -8.44
N ILE A 340 -3.53 -19.38 -7.32
CA ILE A 340 -2.72 -19.51 -6.13
C ILE A 340 -3.28 -20.62 -5.24
N ASP A 341 -2.49 -21.65 -5.00
CA ASP A 341 -2.81 -22.75 -4.09
C ASP A 341 -1.82 -22.82 -2.92
N CYS A 342 -2.27 -22.43 -1.74
CA CYS A 342 -1.44 -22.44 -0.52
C CYS A 342 -1.05 -23.85 -0.04
N THR A 343 -1.76 -24.90 -0.45
CA THR A 343 -1.53 -26.29 0.02
C THR A 343 -0.37 -26.97 -0.71
N ARG A 344 -0.02 -26.47 -1.90
CA ARG A 344 1.02 -27.04 -2.77
C ARG A 344 2.43 -27.06 -2.15
N SER A 345 2.61 -26.34 -1.04
CA SER A 345 3.92 -26.22 -0.38
C SER A 345 4.37 -27.42 0.45
N THR A 346 3.48 -28.37 0.76
CA THR A 346 3.75 -29.39 1.77
C THR A 346 4.32 -30.71 1.21
N ASN A 347 4.30 -30.93 -0.10
CA ASN A 347 4.53 -32.26 -0.68
C ASN A 347 5.64 -32.40 -1.71
N GLU A 348 6.46 -31.38 -2.03
CA GLU A 348 7.58 -31.56 -2.95
C GLU A 348 8.94 -31.45 -2.27
N PRO A 349 9.83 -32.45 -2.42
CA PRO A 349 11.20 -32.35 -1.95
C PRO A 349 11.96 -31.27 -2.73
N THR A 350 12.71 -30.45 -1.99
CA THR A 350 13.67 -29.50 -2.56
C THR A 350 14.69 -30.22 -3.44
N ALA A 351 14.65 -30.01 -4.75
CA ALA A 351 15.72 -30.39 -5.66
C ALA A 351 16.89 -29.39 -5.57
#